data_94db12565bb09c1246645fe2c777a926
#
_entry.id   94db12565bb09c1246645fe2c777a926
#
_cell.length_a   1.000
_cell.length_b   1.000
_cell.length_c   1.000
_cell.angle_alpha   90.00
_cell.angle_beta   90.00
_cell.angle_gamma   90.00
#
_symmetry.space_group_name_H-M   'P 1'
#
loop_
_entity.id
_entity.type
_entity.pdbx_description
1 polymer ?
#
loop_
_entity_poly.entity_id
_entity_poly.type
_entity_poly.pdbx_seq_one_letter_code
_entity_poly.pdbx_strand_id
1 'polypeptide(L)'
;MGPRRTLREIVRPQLDSFFGYCFENLCREALPRLYEREGISAAFSIGEYWDKEVQIDVVGLRDDNWTDLGECKWGPIRSQKQLIAELDRKVPVYPNPRNATIGRRLFLNKISPKMDTSSSDLHWHSLEDLYE
;
A
#
# COMPACT_ATOMS: atom_id res chain seq x y z
N MET A 1 19.27 -25.71 25.21
CA MET A 1 18.46 -24.95 24.24
C MET A 1 17.52 -25.90 23.53
N GLY A 2 16.22 -25.69 23.65
CA GLY A 2 15.24 -26.55 23.01
C GLY A 2 14.89 -26.11 21.59
N PRO A 3 14.26 -27.03 20.83
CA PRO A 3 13.81 -26.75 19.45
C PRO A 3 12.91 -25.52 19.33
N ARG A 4 12.15 -25.18 20.37
CA ARG A 4 11.26 -24.03 20.38
C ARG A 4 11.98 -22.70 20.14
N ARG A 5 13.16 -22.56 20.73
CA ARG A 5 13.94 -21.31 20.58
C ARG A 5 14.43 -21.13 19.14
N THR A 6 14.92 -22.21 18.55
CA THR A 6 15.37 -22.21 17.16
C THR A 6 14.23 -21.85 16.19
N LEU A 7 13.04 -22.40 16.43
CA LEU A 7 11.86 -22.09 15.60
C LEU A 7 11.49 -20.61 15.69
N ARG A 8 11.50 -20.03 16.89
CA ARG A 8 11.17 -18.60 17.06
C ARG A 8 12.15 -17.70 16.31
N GLU A 9 13.43 -18.03 16.35
CA GLU A 9 14.47 -17.20 15.75
C GLU A 9 14.48 -17.27 14.22
N ILE A 10 14.14 -18.44 13.67
CA ILE A 10 14.20 -18.69 12.22
C ILE A 10 12.85 -18.46 11.54
N VAL A 11 11.77 -18.99 12.12
CA VAL A 11 10.45 -19.02 11.46
C VAL A 11 9.75 -17.69 11.56
N ARG A 12 9.91 -16.96 12.66
CA ARG A 12 9.19 -15.68 12.88
C ARG A 12 9.47 -14.63 11.82
N PRO A 13 10.73 -14.35 11.43
CA PRO A 13 10.99 -13.42 10.33
C PRO A 13 10.39 -13.87 9.01
N GLN A 14 10.37 -15.18 8.74
CA GLN A 14 9.75 -15.71 7.54
C GLN A 14 8.24 -15.52 7.54
N LEU A 15 7.60 -15.69 8.70
CA LEU A 15 6.16 -15.46 8.85
C LEU A 15 5.81 -13.98 8.67
N ASP A 16 6.62 -13.07 9.19
CA ASP A 16 6.40 -11.64 9.02
C ASP A 16 6.48 -11.25 7.54
N SER A 17 7.45 -11.78 6.81
CA SER A 17 7.57 -11.58 5.36
C SER A 17 6.37 -12.16 4.62
N PHE A 18 5.92 -13.35 5.02
CA PHE A 18 4.75 -13.98 4.43
C PHE A 18 3.48 -13.16 4.65
N PHE A 19 3.25 -12.67 5.86
CA PHE A 19 2.09 -11.83 6.15
C PHE A 19 2.15 -10.51 5.42
N GLY A 20 3.34 -9.91 5.27
CA GLY A 20 3.53 -8.71 4.48
C GLY A 20 3.14 -8.93 3.03
N TYR A 21 3.57 -10.04 2.45
CA TYR A 21 3.22 -10.41 1.08
C TYR A 21 1.71 -10.62 0.92
N CYS A 22 1.10 -11.33 1.87
CA CYS A 22 -0.35 -11.56 1.85
C CYS A 22 -1.12 -10.26 1.97
N PHE A 23 -0.64 -9.33 2.79
CA PHE A 23 -1.26 -8.02 2.95
C PHE A 23 -1.19 -7.21 1.65
N GLU A 24 -0.06 -7.22 0.97
CA GLU A 24 0.06 -6.55 -0.33
C GLU A 24 -0.95 -7.07 -1.34
N ASN A 25 -1.12 -8.39 -1.43
CA ASN A 25 -2.11 -9.01 -2.30
C ASN A 25 -3.53 -8.60 -1.91
N LEU A 26 -3.81 -8.58 -0.62
CA LEU A 26 -5.12 -8.17 -0.11
C LEU A 26 -5.43 -6.71 -0.47
N CYS A 27 -4.43 -5.83 -0.36
CA CYS A 27 -4.58 -4.42 -0.73
C CYS A 27 -4.94 -4.27 -2.21
N ARG A 28 -4.25 -4.99 -3.09
CA ARG A 28 -4.54 -4.96 -4.52
C ARG A 28 -5.94 -5.51 -4.81
N GLU A 29 -6.32 -6.60 -4.17
CA GLU A 29 -7.64 -7.21 -4.36
C GLU A 29 -8.78 -6.32 -3.85
N ALA A 30 -8.52 -5.53 -2.83
CA ALA A 30 -9.52 -4.66 -2.22
C ALA A 30 -9.72 -3.34 -2.96
N LEU A 31 -8.74 -2.92 -3.77
CA LEU A 31 -8.79 -1.60 -4.41
C LEU A 31 -10.04 -1.40 -5.27
N PRO A 32 -10.55 -2.38 -6.04
CA PRO A 32 -11.81 -2.20 -6.77
C PRO A 32 -13.00 -1.80 -5.87
N ARG A 33 -13.10 -2.37 -4.68
CA ARG A 33 -14.17 -2.03 -3.74
C ARG A 33 -13.97 -0.64 -3.15
N LEU A 34 -12.72 -0.25 -2.91
CA LEU A 34 -12.39 1.10 -2.46
C LEU A 34 -12.79 2.12 -3.52
N TYR A 35 -12.51 1.83 -4.79
CA TYR A 35 -12.93 2.68 -5.89
C TYR A 35 -14.45 2.85 -5.93
N GLU A 36 -15.17 1.76 -5.77
CA GLU A 36 -16.63 1.79 -5.73
C GLU A 36 -17.14 2.69 -4.60
N ARG A 37 -16.57 2.55 -3.40
CA ARG A 37 -16.94 3.38 -2.26
C ARG A 37 -16.61 4.86 -2.46
N GLU A 38 -15.55 5.14 -3.21
CA GLU A 38 -15.14 6.52 -3.53
C GLU A 38 -15.91 7.11 -4.70
N GLY A 39 -16.82 6.35 -5.31
CA GLY A 39 -17.60 6.81 -6.44
C GLY A 39 -16.84 6.86 -7.76
N ILE A 40 -15.74 6.12 -7.86
CA ILE A 40 -14.94 6.07 -9.06
C ILE A 40 -15.55 5.05 -10.02
N SER A 41 -16.03 5.52 -11.18
CA SER A 41 -16.64 4.67 -12.20
C SER A 41 -15.74 4.39 -13.39
N ALA A 42 -14.50 4.86 -13.35
CA ALA A 42 -13.52 4.65 -14.41
C ALA A 42 -13.16 3.18 -14.56
N ALA A 43 -12.86 2.74 -15.77
CA ALA A 43 -12.22 1.45 -15.98
C ALA A 43 -10.81 1.49 -15.40
N PHE A 44 -10.33 0.36 -14.89
CA PHE A 44 -9.04 0.30 -14.19
C PHE A 44 -8.36 -1.04 -14.39
N SER A 45 -7.06 -1.04 -14.16
CA SER A 45 -6.23 -2.23 -14.06
C SER A 45 -5.33 -2.08 -12.83
N ILE A 46 -5.24 -3.14 -12.02
CA ILE A 46 -4.52 -3.09 -10.76
C ILE A 46 -3.37 -4.08 -10.77
N GLY A 47 -2.23 -3.64 -10.29
CA GLY A 47 -1.04 -4.46 -10.19
C GLY A 47 -0.01 -3.85 -9.25
N GLU A 48 1.23 -4.20 -9.50
CA GLU A 48 2.40 -3.64 -8.82
C GLU A 48 3.40 -3.17 -9.87
N TYR A 49 4.35 -2.37 -9.44
CA TYR A 49 5.43 -1.92 -10.33
C TYR A 49 6.79 -2.10 -9.64
N TRP A 50 7.77 -2.56 -10.38
CA TRP A 50 9.14 -2.62 -9.89
C TRP A 50 10.14 -2.53 -11.04
N ASP A 51 11.23 -1.86 -10.77
CA ASP A 51 12.39 -1.80 -11.64
C ASP A 51 13.67 -1.76 -10.79
N LYS A 52 14.79 -1.37 -11.36
CA LYS A 52 16.07 -1.32 -10.64
C LYS A 52 16.09 -0.24 -9.55
N GLU A 53 15.25 0.77 -9.67
CA GLU A 53 15.29 1.95 -8.80
C GLU A 53 14.17 1.98 -7.78
N VAL A 54 12.99 1.44 -8.11
CA VAL A 54 11.80 1.62 -7.29
C VAL A 54 10.91 0.38 -7.31
N GLN A 55 10.26 0.13 -6.18
CA GLN A 55 9.20 -0.86 -6.06
C GLN A 55 7.98 -0.16 -5.48
N ILE A 56 6.83 -0.36 -6.13
CA ILE A 56 5.55 0.21 -5.70
C ILE A 56 4.57 -0.95 -5.53
N ASP A 57 4.05 -1.10 -4.32
CA ASP A 57 3.26 -2.27 -3.95
C ASP A 57 1.90 -2.33 -4.65
N VAL A 58 1.28 -1.18 -4.86
CA VAL A 58 -0.04 -1.09 -5.47
C VAL A 58 -0.02 -0.02 -6.56
N VAL A 59 -0.42 -0.40 -7.77
CA VAL A 59 -0.58 0.53 -8.88
C VAL A 59 -1.99 0.34 -9.45
N GLY A 60 -2.78 1.39 -9.44
CA GLY A 60 -4.10 1.40 -10.03
C GLY A 60 -4.12 2.31 -11.26
N LEU A 61 -4.12 1.70 -12.45
CA LEU A 61 -4.22 2.43 -13.71
C LEU A 61 -5.69 2.66 -14.03
N ARG A 62 -6.10 3.91 -14.04
CA ARG A 62 -7.49 4.30 -14.30
C ARG A 62 -7.60 5.02 -15.64
N ASP A 63 -8.73 4.90 -16.32
CA ASP A 63 -8.94 5.55 -17.61
C ASP A 63 -9.46 7.00 -17.49
N ASP A 64 -9.61 7.51 -16.26
CA ASP A 64 -10.01 8.89 -15.98
C ASP A 64 -8.81 9.85 -15.82
N ASN A 65 -7.66 9.47 -16.36
CA ASN A 65 -6.41 10.20 -16.29
C ASN A 65 -5.79 10.27 -14.89
N TRP A 66 -6.15 9.33 -14.03
CA TRP A 66 -5.51 9.13 -12.72
C TRP A 66 -4.75 7.82 -12.68
N THR A 67 -3.68 7.80 -11.94
CA THR A 67 -2.96 6.57 -11.56
C THR A 67 -2.73 6.62 -10.07
N ASP A 68 -3.18 5.60 -9.36
CA ASP A 68 -2.97 5.49 -7.92
C ASP A 68 -1.70 4.71 -7.65
N LEU A 69 -0.83 5.27 -6.81
CA LEU A 69 0.37 4.61 -6.32
C LEU A 69 0.21 4.39 -4.83
N GLY A 70 0.42 3.16 -4.38
CA GLY A 70 0.22 2.80 -2.98
C GLY A 70 1.34 1.98 -2.39
N GLU A 71 1.55 2.17 -1.09
CA GLU A 71 2.48 1.40 -0.28
C GLU A 71 1.74 0.67 0.81
N CYS A 72 2.17 -0.55 1.08
CA CYS A 72 1.58 -1.42 2.10
C CYS A 72 2.58 -1.64 3.23
N LYS A 73 2.15 -1.42 4.47
CA LYS A 73 2.96 -1.68 5.66
C LYS A 73 2.17 -2.56 6.62
N TRP A 74 2.59 -3.82 6.74
CA TRP A 74 1.96 -4.77 7.65
C TRP A 74 2.36 -4.54 9.10
N GLY A 75 3.65 -4.26 9.35
CA GLY A 75 4.18 -4.05 10.69
C GLY A 75 3.90 -2.68 11.27
N PRO A 76 4.33 -2.45 12.52
CA PRO A 76 4.18 -1.15 13.14
C PRO A 76 4.98 -0.08 12.40
N ILE A 77 4.43 1.12 12.35
CA ILE A 77 5.10 2.27 11.73
C ILE A 77 5.70 3.16 12.81
N ARG A 78 6.87 3.72 12.53
CA ARG A 78 7.56 4.64 13.44
C ARG A 78 7.08 6.06 13.27
N SER A 79 6.81 6.45 12.03
CA SER A 79 6.49 7.83 11.69
C SER A 79 5.61 7.88 10.44
N GLN A 80 4.47 8.54 10.59
CA GLN A 80 3.56 8.84 9.49
C GLN A 80 4.26 9.69 8.43
N LYS A 81 5.01 10.70 8.87
CA LYS A 81 5.79 11.58 8.01
C LYS A 81 6.79 10.81 7.15
N GLN A 82 7.45 9.82 7.75
CA GLN A 82 8.45 9.01 7.04
C GLN A 82 7.81 8.16 5.96
N LEU A 83 6.64 7.58 6.23
CA LEU A 83 5.90 6.81 5.23
C LEU A 83 5.48 7.67 4.05
N ILE A 84 4.98 8.86 4.32
CA ILE A 84 4.58 9.80 3.26
C ILE A 84 5.80 10.18 2.42
N ALA A 85 6.93 10.46 3.08
CA ALA A 85 8.16 10.83 2.39
C ALA A 85 8.69 9.69 1.51
N GLU A 86 8.59 8.46 1.97
CA GLU A 86 8.98 7.28 1.18
C GLU A 86 8.14 7.16 -0.09
N LEU A 87 6.84 7.32 0.03
CA LEU A 87 5.94 7.27 -1.13
C LEU A 87 6.20 8.46 -2.06
N ASP A 88 6.32 9.66 -1.52
CA ASP A 88 6.57 10.86 -2.32
C ASP A 88 7.89 10.80 -3.07
N ARG A 89 8.88 10.09 -2.55
CA ARG A 89 10.15 9.88 -3.22
C ARG A 89 10.01 8.98 -4.44
N LYS A 90 9.04 8.04 -4.40
CA LYS A 90 8.80 7.10 -5.50
C LYS A 90 7.97 7.70 -6.63
N VAL A 91 7.11 8.66 -6.32
CA VAL A 91 6.20 9.25 -7.31
C VAL A 91 6.94 9.80 -8.53
N PRO A 92 7.98 10.64 -8.42
CA PRO A 92 8.66 11.15 -9.60
C PRO A 92 9.49 10.10 -10.33
N VAL A 93 9.86 9.00 -9.67
CA VAL A 93 10.65 7.92 -10.28
C VAL A 93 9.76 6.96 -11.08
N TYR A 94 8.50 6.85 -10.71
CA TYR A 94 7.53 6.05 -11.47
C TYR A 94 7.41 6.63 -12.89
N PRO A 95 7.54 5.81 -13.95
CA PRO A 95 7.64 6.32 -15.32
C PRO A 95 6.40 7.05 -15.84
N ASN A 96 5.22 6.75 -15.32
CA ASN A 96 3.96 7.42 -15.67
C ASN A 96 3.81 7.70 -17.18
N PRO A 97 3.78 6.65 -18.02
CA PRO A 97 3.83 6.81 -19.48
C PRO A 97 2.64 7.56 -20.05
N ARG A 98 1.52 7.60 -19.33
CA ARG A 98 0.30 8.28 -19.79
C ARG A 98 0.19 9.71 -19.27
N ASN A 99 1.18 10.16 -18.52
CA ASN A 99 1.15 11.48 -17.88
C ASN A 99 -0.12 11.70 -17.05
N ALA A 100 -0.51 10.67 -16.32
CA ALA A 100 -1.70 10.70 -15.47
C ALA A 100 -1.45 11.51 -14.20
N THR A 101 -2.51 12.02 -13.61
CA THR A 101 -2.45 12.60 -12.26
C THR A 101 -2.22 11.48 -11.25
N ILE A 102 -1.28 11.66 -10.34
CA ILE A 102 -0.92 10.63 -9.38
C ILE A 102 -1.73 10.79 -8.10
N GLY A 103 -2.49 9.76 -7.76
CA GLY A 103 -3.10 9.61 -6.46
C GLY A 103 -2.18 8.80 -5.55
N ARG A 104 -2.21 9.10 -4.25
CA ARG A 104 -1.35 8.42 -3.27
C ARG A 104 -2.20 7.67 -2.27
N ARG A 105 -1.81 6.43 -1.98
CA ARG A 105 -2.52 5.57 -1.01
C ARG A 105 -1.53 4.89 -0.09
N LEU A 106 -1.88 4.85 1.19
CA LEU A 106 -1.10 4.14 2.19
C LEU A 106 -2.01 3.12 2.87
N PHE A 107 -1.59 1.86 2.83
CA PHE A 107 -2.33 0.74 3.40
C PHE A 107 -1.59 0.25 4.62
N LEU A 108 -2.23 0.34 5.77
CA LEU A 108 -1.64 -0.03 7.06
C LEU A 108 -2.47 -1.12 7.72
N ASN A 109 -1.80 -1.97 8.48
CA ASN A 109 -2.49 -2.96 9.29
C ASN A 109 -3.51 -2.29 10.22
N LYS A 110 -3.09 -1.20 10.86
CA LYS A 110 -3.93 -0.48 11.82
C LYS A 110 -3.65 1.02 11.74
N ILE A 111 -4.71 1.81 11.74
CA ILE A 111 -4.61 3.26 11.81
C ILE A 111 -4.93 3.70 13.23
N SER A 112 -3.96 4.35 13.90
CA SER A 112 -4.14 4.89 15.24
C SER A 112 -5.02 6.14 15.19
N PRO A 113 -5.88 6.38 16.20
CA PRO A 113 -6.66 7.62 16.29
C PRO A 113 -5.80 8.89 16.35
N LYS A 114 -4.54 8.75 16.72
CA LYS A 114 -3.60 9.88 16.78
C LYS A 114 -3.04 10.28 15.42
N MET A 115 -3.23 9.45 14.39
CA MET A 115 -2.72 9.73 13.05
C MET A 115 -3.60 10.76 12.35
N ASP A 116 -2.94 11.66 11.63
CA ASP A 116 -3.63 12.64 10.80
C ASP A 116 -3.93 12.03 9.43
N THR A 117 -5.21 11.76 9.17
CA THR A 117 -5.67 11.21 7.90
C THR A 117 -6.56 12.19 7.14
N SER A 118 -6.50 13.47 7.50
CA SER A 118 -7.41 14.48 6.97
C SER A 118 -7.05 15.03 5.59
N SER A 119 -5.83 14.76 5.10
CA SER A 119 -5.42 15.24 3.78
C SER A 119 -6.26 14.62 2.67
N SER A 120 -6.84 15.43 1.79
CA SER A 120 -7.65 14.96 0.67
C SER A 120 -6.83 14.34 -0.46
N ASP A 121 -5.53 14.63 -0.50
CA ASP A 121 -4.63 14.17 -1.56
C ASP A 121 -4.01 12.81 -1.27
N LEU A 122 -4.19 12.30 -0.07
CA LEU A 122 -3.58 11.08 0.39
C LEU A 122 -4.62 10.21 1.08
N HIS A 123 -4.85 9.03 0.53
CA HIS A 123 -5.81 8.07 1.08
C HIS A 123 -5.11 7.12 2.06
N TRP A 124 -5.69 6.99 3.25
CA TRP A 124 -5.23 6.05 4.26
C TRP A 124 -6.24 4.92 4.40
N HIS A 125 -5.76 3.69 4.33
CA HIS A 125 -6.60 2.49 4.44
C HIS A 125 -6.06 1.58 5.51
N SER A 126 -6.92 1.10 6.40
CA SER A 126 -6.58 0.09 7.39
C SER A 126 -6.98 -1.28 6.88
N LEU A 127 -6.49 -2.34 7.54
CA LEU A 127 -6.91 -3.71 7.26
C LEU A 127 -8.44 -3.85 7.35
N GLU A 128 -9.04 -3.19 8.34
CA GLU A 128 -10.48 -3.21 8.53
C GLU A 128 -11.23 -2.64 7.32
N ASP A 129 -10.72 -1.57 6.73
CA ASP A 129 -11.32 -0.95 5.53
C ASP A 129 -11.32 -1.90 4.34
N LEU A 130 -10.40 -2.85 4.28
CA LEU A 130 -10.27 -3.76 3.14
C LEU A 130 -11.34 -4.85 3.14
N TYR A 131 -11.99 -5.10 4.28
CA TYR A 131 -13.03 -6.12 4.41
C TYR A 131 -14.46 -5.59 4.29
N GLU A 132 -14.64 -4.32 4.31
CA GLU A 132 -15.97 -3.70 4.20
C GLU A 132 -16.45 -3.46 2.74
#